data_b9a165ef1a988f2864ce72461f473b4f
#
_entry.id   b9a165ef1a988f2864ce72461f473b4f
#
_cell.length_a   1.000
_cell.length_b   1.000
_cell.length_c   1.000
_cell.angle_alpha   90.00
_cell.angle_beta   90.00
_cell.angle_gamma   90.00
#
_symmetry.space_group_name_H-M   'P 1'
#
loop_
_entity.id
_entity.type
_entity.pdbx_description
1 polymer ?
#
loop_
_entity_poly.entity_id
_entity_poly.type
_entity_poly.pdbx_seq_one_letter_code
_entity_poly.pdbx_strand_id
1 'polypeptide(L)'
;MIQIYDSQNTDFEHNGDEILFPEECTVSAELNGTWVLNMTHPIDDEGRWKYIEEEAVIAVPTFMGKKQLFRIDRVSTVDPDDSEITAVAYPIFWDSGDDQFLTDSRPTDKKGQEALNIMLAGSKYSAESNITRTSTAYFERRNMMDALNGEDSPTFIQRWGGEILYDNYKVIVNERVGGDYGAEVRYRKNMDGIQCEISMENVVTRIV
;
A
#
# COMPACT_ATOMS: atom_id res chain seq x y z
N MET A 1 1.76 -11.82 15.67
CA MET A 1 1.17 -11.04 16.77
C MET A 1 0.70 -9.74 16.16
N ILE A 2 -0.56 -9.38 16.35
CA ILE A 2 -1.18 -8.16 15.84
C ILE A 2 -1.26 -7.18 16.99
N GLN A 3 -0.74 -5.97 16.79
CA GLN A 3 -0.71 -4.93 17.81
C GLN A 3 -1.48 -3.71 17.30
N ILE A 4 -2.11 -3.00 18.22
CA ILE A 4 -2.78 -1.74 17.92
C ILE A 4 -2.15 -0.61 18.72
N TYR A 5 -2.10 0.56 18.13
CA TYR A 5 -1.53 1.79 18.68
C TYR A 5 -2.54 2.93 18.53
N ASP A 6 -2.53 3.84 19.45
CA ASP A 6 -3.29 5.09 19.38
C ASP A 6 -2.95 5.89 18.11
N SER A 7 -3.91 6.66 17.61
CA SER A 7 -3.78 7.48 16.40
C SER A 7 -2.62 8.49 16.45
N GLN A 8 -2.27 8.97 17.64
CA GLN A 8 -1.20 9.95 17.87
C GLN A 8 0.16 9.31 18.13
N ASN A 9 0.23 7.96 18.15
CA ASN A 9 1.49 7.29 18.38
C ASN A 9 2.46 7.51 17.20
N THR A 10 3.70 7.82 17.53
CA THR A 10 4.78 8.04 16.55
C THR A 10 5.95 7.07 16.73
N ASP A 11 5.94 6.29 17.81
CA ASP A 11 6.96 5.30 18.11
C ASP A 11 6.36 3.90 18.11
N PHE A 12 6.74 3.11 17.10
CA PHE A 12 6.26 1.75 16.86
C PHE A 12 7.33 0.68 17.17
N GLU A 13 8.44 1.07 17.81
CA GLU A 13 9.49 0.16 18.24
C GLU A 13 9.13 -0.57 19.54
N HIS A 14 8.16 -0.03 20.29
CA HIS A 14 7.64 -0.62 21.51
C HIS A 14 6.38 -1.48 21.24
N ASN A 15 5.92 -2.15 22.27
CA ASN A 15 4.63 -2.85 22.22
C ASN A 15 3.49 -1.85 22.03
N GLY A 16 2.47 -2.26 21.28
CA GLY A 16 1.25 -1.47 21.13
C GLY A 16 0.49 -1.31 22.46
N ASP A 17 -0.54 -0.47 22.43
CA ASP A 17 -1.44 -0.26 23.57
C ASP A 17 -2.17 -1.55 23.93
N GLU A 18 -2.45 -2.39 22.91
CA GLU A 18 -3.07 -3.70 23.12
C GLU A 18 -2.62 -4.70 22.03
N ILE A 19 -2.80 -6.00 22.35
CA ILE A 19 -2.63 -7.12 21.41
C ILE A 19 -3.99 -7.62 21.00
N LEU A 20 -4.26 -7.58 19.71
CA LEU A 20 -5.52 -8.03 19.14
C LEU A 20 -5.50 -9.51 18.79
N PHE A 21 -6.65 -10.16 19.00
CA PHE A 21 -6.92 -11.56 18.63
C PHE A 21 -8.12 -11.63 17.68
N PRO A 22 -7.99 -11.13 16.46
CA PRO A 22 -9.08 -11.14 15.49
C PRO A 22 -9.44 -12.57 15.09
N GLU A 23 -10.71 -12.78 14.73
CA GLU A 23 -11.17 -14.01 14.10
C GLU A 23 -10.66 -14.12 12.66
N GLU A 24 -10.63 -12.98 11.97
CA GLU A 24 -10.08 -12.86 10.63
C GLU A 24 -9.23 -11.58 10.53
N CYS A 25 -8.06 -11.70 9.90
CA CYS A 25 -7.22 -10.56 9.56
C CYS A 25 -6.48 -10.84 8.26
N THR A 26 -6.94 -10.23 7.18
CA THR A 26 -6.44 -10.47 5.83
C THR A 26 -5.81 -9.20 5.27
N VAL A 27 -4.62 -9.33 4.68
CA VAL A 27 -3.98 -8.25 3.91
C VAL A 27 -4.01 -8.64 2.45
N SER A 28 -4.78 -7.90 1.65
CA SER A 28 -4.78 -7.99 0.20
C SER A 28 -3.83 -6.94 -0.37
N ALA A 29 -2.91 -7.36 -1.23
CA ALA A 29 -1.92 -6.48 -1.83
C ALA A 29 -1.93 -6.65 -3.36
N GLU A 30 -2.34 -5.61 -4.06
CA GLU A 30 -2.35 -5.57 -5.51
C GLU A 30 -1.06 -4.89 -6.02
N LEU A 31 -0.46 -5.46 -7.05
CA LEU A 31 0.75 -4.88 -7.64
C LEU A 31 0.42 -3.54 -8.31
N ASN A 32 1.09 -2.48 -7.91
CA ASN A 32 0.79 -1.11 -8.31
C ASN A 32 -0.67 -0.69 -8.06
N GLY A 33 -1.34 -1.36 -7.15
CA GLY A 33 -2.72 -1.12 -6.80
C GLY A 33 -2.90 -0.89 -5.31
N THR A 34 -4.12 -1.17 -4.86
CA THR A 34 -4.51 -0.96 -3.47
C THR A 34 -3.98 -2.09 -2.58
N TRP A 35 -3.37 -1.70 -1.47
CA TRP A 35 -3.15 -2.59 -0.33
C TRP A 35 -4.21 -2.28 0.71
N VAL A 36 -4.89 -3.32 1.19
CA VAL A 36 -5.94 -3.17 2.18
C VAL A 36 -5.86 -4.27 3.22
N LEU A 37 -5.97 -3.88 4.48
CA LEU A 37 -6.17 -4.78 5.60
C LEU A 37 -7.64 -4.79 5.95
N ASN A 38 -8.24 -5.98 5.99
CA ASN A 38 -9.57 -6.22 6.52
C ASN A 38 -9.43 -7.08 7.77
N MET A 39 -10.09 -6.67 8.85
CA MET A 39 -10.05 -7.36 10.13
C MET A 39 -11.44 -7.47 10.71
N THR A 40 -11.75 -8.64 11.27
CA THR A 40 -12.93 -8.91 12.09
C THR A 40 -12.46 -9.33 13.48
N HIS A 41 -12.88 -8.61 14.50
CA HIS A 41 -12.49 -8.87 15.89
C HIS A 41 -13.74 -9.06 16.76
N PRO A 42 -13.77 -10.07 17.64
CA PRO A 42 -14.89 -10.27 18.55
C PRO A 42 -14.99 -9.12 19.57
N ILE A 43 -16.22 -8.80 19.98
CA ILE A 43 -16.47 -7.92 21.13
C ILE A 43 -16.25 -8.78 22.38
N ASP A 44 -15.01 -8.82 22.83
CA ASP A 44 -14.56 -9.63 23.96
C ASP A 44 -14.82 -8.96 25.31
N ASP A 45 -14.86 -9.76 26.36
CA ASP A 45 -15.05 -9.29 27.74
C ASP A 45 -13.84 -8.50 28.27
N GLU A 46 -12.66 -8.75 27.70
CA GLU A 46 -11.41 -8.04 28.01
C GLU A 46 -11.39 -6.61 27.45
N GLY A 47 -12.28 -6.31 26.52
CA GLY A 47 -12.47 -4.97 25.97
C GLY A 47 -11.39 -4.53 24.98
N ARG A 48 -10.67 -5.46 24.35
CA ARG A 48 -9.63 -5.18 23.33
C ARG A 48 -10.20 -4.45 22.13
N TRP A 49 -11.44 -4.78 21.75
CA TRP A 49 -12.16 -4.15 20.66
C TRP A 49 -12.30 -2.64 20.78
N LYS A 50 -12.22 -2.08 22.01
CA LYS A 50 -12.33 -0.65 22.27
C LYS A 50 -11.16 0.18 21.75
N TYR A 51 -10.03 -0.48 21.47
CA TYR A 51 -8.88 0.16 20.84
C TYR A 51 -9.01 0.23 19.31
N ILE A 52 -10.00 -0.49 18.73
CA ILE A 52 -10.25 -0.49 17.29
C ILE A 52 -11.12 0.72 16.97
N GLU A 53 -10.45 1.84 16.75
CA GLU A 53 -11.05 3.14 16.45
C GLU A 53 -10.51 3.67 15.12
N GLU A 54 -11.25 4.60 14.49
CA GLU A 54 -10.77 5.30 13.31
C GLU A 54 -9.43 6.01 13.62
N GLU A 55 -8.53 6.09 12.64
CA GLU A 55 -7.18 6.65 12.75
C GLU A 55 -6.20 5.84 13.62
N ALA A 56 -6.62 4.87 14.43
CA ALA A 56 -5.69 3.99 15.14
C ALA A 56 -4.81 3.19 14.16
N VAL A 57 -3.64 2.75 14.61
CA VAL A 57 -2.67 2.07 13.76
C VAL A 57 -2.54 0.60 14.16
N ILE A 58 -2.80 -0.29 13.21
CA ILE A 58 -2.63 -1.74 13.38
C ILE A 58 -1.28 -2.15 12.79
N ALA A 59 -0.52 -2.92 13.56
CA ALA A 59 0.73 -3.50 13.11
C ALA A 59 0.58 -5.01 12.92
N VAL A 60 0.76 -5.49 11.69
CA VAL A 60 0.63 -6.90 11.33
C VAL A 60 1.87 -7.41 10.60
N PRO A 61 2.24 -8.69 10.75
CA PRO A 61 3.24 -9.30 9.88
C PRO A 61 2.66 -9.45 8.47
N THR A 62 3.46 -9.14 7.45
CA THR A 62 3.07 -9.30 6.06
C THR A 62 3.94 -10.32 5.34
N PHE A 63 3.62 -10.61 4.08
CA PHE A 63 4.39 -11.49 3.20
C PHE A 63 5.87 -11.07 3.04
N MET A 64 6.22 -9.82 3.33
CA MET A 64 7.61 -9.35 3.33
C MET A 64 8.41 -9.81 4.55
N GLY A 65 7.79 -10.56 5.48
CA GLY A 65 8.44 -11.03 6.71
C GLY A 65 8.72 -9.93 7.74
N LYS A 66 8.19 -8.74 7.51
CA LYS A 66 8.30 -7.58 8.39
C LYS A 66 6.93 -7.17 8.93
N LYS A 67 6.95 -6.43 10.02
CA LYS A 67 5.81 -5.77 10.60
C LYS A 67 5.44 -4.56 9.75
N GLN A 68 4.22 -4.53 9.24
CA GLN A 68 3.68 -3.43 8.45
C GLN A 68 2.60 -2.72 9.24
N LEU A 69 2.65 -1.40 9.21
CA LEU A 69 1.70 -0.51 9.86
C LEU A 69 0.57 -0.17 8.89
N PHE A 70 -0.66 -0.27 9.38
CA PHE A 70 -1.87 0.10 8.66
C PHE A 70 -2.68 1.07 9.52
N ARG A 71 -3.09 2.20 8.96
CA ARG A 71 -4.01 3.14 9.59
C ARG A 71 -5.44 2.72 9.31
N ILE A 72 -6.25 2.68 10.34
CA ILE A 72 -7.68 2.36 10.22
C ILE A 72 -8.39 3.55 9.58
N ASP A 73 -9.00 3.30 8.43
CA ASP A 73 -9.82 4.25 7.68
C ASP A 73 -11.29 4.19 8.13
N ARG A 74 -11.77 2.97 8.38
CA ARG A 74 -13.17 2.74 8.71
C ARG A 74 -13.32 1.63 9.72
N VAL A 75 -14.20 1.89 10.67
CA VAL A 75 -14.68 0.91 11.65
C VAL A 75 -16.18 0.74 11.44
N SER A 76 -16.66 -0.50 11.42
CA SER A 76 -18.08 -0.80 11.39
C SER A 76 -18.42 -1.75 12.52
N THR A 77 -19.36 -1.35 13.34
CA THR A 77 -20.08 -2.25 14.25
C THR A 77 -21.37 -2.65 13.52
N VAL A 78 -21.51 -3.92 13.23
CA VAL A 78 -22.76 -4.45 12.69
C VAL A 78 -23.67 -4.64 13.88
N ASP A 79 -24.90 -4.43 13.85
CA ASP A 79 -26.00 -4.56 14.82
C ASP A 79 -25.62 -4.74 16.32
N PRO A 80 -26.34 -4.14 17.30
CA PRO A 80 -26.12 -4.33 18.74
C PRO A 80 -26.16 -5.80 19.22
N ASP A 81 -26.72 -6.69 18.40
CA ASP A 81 -26.74 -8.13 18.65
C ASP A 81 -25.53 -8.87 18.04
N ASP A 82 -24.72 -8.20 17.22
CA ASP A 82 -23.51 -8.78 16.67
C ASP A 82 -22.34 -8.64 17.66
N SER A 83 -21.68 -9.76 17.87
CA SER A 83 -20.56 -9.89 18.78
C SER A 83 -19.21 -9.49 18.15
N GLU A 84 -19.22 -8.77 17.02
CA GLU A 84 -18.04 -8.49 16.21
C GLU A 84 -17.93 -7.02 15.81
N ILE A 85 -16.69 -6.57 15.65
CA ILE A 85 -16.32 -5.29 15.09
C ILE A 85 -15.42 -5.51 13.87
N THR A 86 -15.66 -4.79 12.78
CA THR A 86 -14.85 -4.87 11.57
C THR A 86 -14.07 -3.59 11.34
N ALA A 87 -12.83 -3.72 10.86
CA ALA A 87 -11.98 -2.60 10.52
C ALA A 87 -11.39 -2.77 9.11
N VAL A 88 -11.33 -1.66 8.39
CA VAL A 88 -10.62 -1.53 7.11
C VAL A 88 -9.49 -0.55 7.30
N ALA A 89 -8.28 -0.95 6.92
CA ALA A 89 -7.09 -0.13 7.12
C ALA A 89 -6.17 -0.16 5.88
N TYR A 90 -5.44 0.94 5.69
CA TYR A 90 -4.48 1.11 4.59
C TYR A 90 -3.05 1.27 5.10
N PRO A 91 -2.02 0.95 4.29
CA PRO A 91 -0.62 1.15 4.69
C PRO A 91 -0.38 2.58 5.16
N ILE A 92 0.35 2.75 6.24
CA ILE A 92 0.59 4.09 6.83
C ILE A 92 1.29 5.07 5.86
N PHE A 93 1.96 4.57 4.82
CA PHE A 93 2.49 5.44 3.76
C PHE A 93 1.38 6.21 3.02
N TRP A 94 0.14 5.71 3.01
CA TRP A 94 -0.97 6.37 2.33
C TRP A 94 -1.37 7.68 2.98
N ASP A 95 -1.04 7.88 4.27
CA ASP A 95 -1.18 9.18 4.94
C ASP A 95 -0.42 10.29 4.18
N SER A 96 0.59 9.92 3.35
CA SER A 96 1.30 10.87 2.48
C SER A 96 0.41 11.52 1.42
N GLY A 97 -0.75 10.95 1.15
CA GLY A 97 -1.78 11.59 0.32
C GLY A 97 -2.36 12.87 0.94
N ASP A 98 -2.42 12.91 2.26
CA ASP A 98 -2.93 14.06 3.02
C ASP A 98 -1.79 14.94 3.56
N ASP A 99 -0.71 14.31 4.05
CA ASP A 99 0.41 14.98 4.71
C ASP A 99 1.41 15.63 3.74
N GLN A 100 1.59 15.06 2.53
CA GLN A 100 2.60 15.47 1.57
C GLN A 100 1.96 16.01 0.28
N PHE A 101 1.90 17.33 0.20
CA PHE A 101 1.37 18.03 -0.96
C PHE A 101 2.50 18.62 -1.82
N LEU A 102 2.56 18.20 -3.07
CA LEU A 102 3.52 18.66 -4.06
C LEU A 102 3.01 19.97 -4.70
N THR A 103 3.42 21.10 -4.15
CA THR A 103 3.02 22.42 -4.71
C THR A 103 3.60 22.61 -6.10
N ASP A 104 4.90 22.34 -6.25
CA ASP A 104 5.64 22.40 -7.51
C ASP A 104 6.89 21.51 -7.41
N SER A 105 6.81 20.29 -7.90
CA SER A 105 7.90 19.32 -7.90
C SER A 105 8.26 18.94 -9.33
N ARG A 106 9.50 19.24 -9.74
CA ARG A 106 9.97 19.13 -11.13
C ARG A 106 11.24 18.29 -11.26
N PRO A 107 11.21 16.98 -10.98
CA PRO A 107 12.36 16.12 -11.26
C PRO A 107 12.62 16.10 -12.78
N THR A 108 13.75 16.70 -13.18
CA THR A 108 14.15 16.83 -14.58
C THR A 108 15.39 16.01 -14.83
N ASP A 109 15.33 15.09 -15.78
CA ASP A 109 16.43 14.15 -16.14
C ASP A 109 17.00 13.44 -14.89
N LYS A 110 16.11 12.90 -14.05
CA LYS A 110 16.45 12.24 -12.80
C LYS A 110 16.19 10.73 -12.87
N LYS A 111 17.04 9.96 -12.19
CA LYS A 111 16.79 8.53 -11.92
C LYS A 111 15.66 8.37 -10.93
N GLY A 112 15.07 7.16 -10.84
CA GLY A 112 13.94 6.89 -9.95
C GLY A 112 14.18 7.32 -8.50
N GLN A 113 15.30 6.93 -7.89
CA GLN A 113 15.65 7.32 -6.51
C GLN A 113 15.76 8.84 -6.33
N GLU A 114 16.39 9.54 -7.27
CA GLU A 114 16.55 10.99 -7.17
C GLU A 114 15.22 11.74 -7.32
N ALA A 115 14.35 11.24 -8.20
CA ALA A 115 13.02 11.80 -8.40
C ALA A 115 12.15 11.63 -7.17
N LEU A 116 12.12 10.43 -6.57
CA LEU A 116 11.38 10.18 -5.33
C LEU A 116 11.91 11.04 -4.17
N ASN A 117 13.22 11.20 -4.05
CA ASN A 117 13.80 12.07 -3.02
C ASN A 117 13.37 13.54 -3.18
N ILE A 118 13.20 14.01 -4.41
CA ILE A 118 12.70 15.37 -4.69
C ILE A 118 11.21 15.46 -4.29
N MET A 119 10.41 14.46 -4.62
CA MET A 119 8.98 14.43 -4.31
C MET A 119 8.71 14.34 -2.80
N LEU A 120 9.55 13.64 -2.05
CA LEU A 120 9.41 13.44 -0.60
C LEU A 120 10.22 14.43 0.23
N ALA A 121 10.86 15.41 -0.39
CA ALA A 121 11.72 16.37 0.31
C ALA A 121 10.94 17.12 1.41
N GLY A 122 11.48 17.12 2.62
CA GLY A 122 10.89 17.80 3.78
C GLY A 122 9.74 17.06 4.47
N SER A 123 9.38 15.87 4.00
CA SER A 123 8.37 15.03 4.65
C SER A 123 8.96 14.04 5.64
N LYS A 124 8.12 13.37 6.42
CA LYS A 124 8.48 12.23 7.30
C LYS A 124 8.70 10.93 6.54
N TYR A 125 8.36 10.91 5.26
CA TYR A 125 8.42 9.72 4.40
C TYR A 125 9.76 9.59 3.69
N SER A 126 10.08 8.36 3.32
CA SER A 126 11.31 8.04 2.55
C SER A 126 10.99 7.15 1.37
N ALA A 127 11.94 7.02 0.46
CA ALA A 127 11.81 6.12 -0.68
C ALA A 127 13.09 5.35 -0.95
N GLU A 128 12.92 4.18 -1.56
CA GLU A 128 14.00 3.36 -2.10
C GLU A 128 13.65 2.96 -3.53
N SER A 129 14.61 3.05 -4.47
CA SER A 129 14.40 2.67 -5.86
C SER A 129 15.69 2.21 -6.52
N ASN A 130 15.61 1.12 -7.26
CA ASN A 130 16.71 0.64 -8.10
C ASN A 130 16.56 1.06 -9.57
N ILE A 131 15.58 1.91 -9.91
CA ILE A 131 15.32 2.33 -11.28
C ILE A 131 16.43 3.28 -11.75
N THR A 132 17.18 2.81 -12.74
CA THR A 132 18.33 3.55 -13.31
C THR A 132 17.95 4.44 -14.47
N ARG A 133 16.80 4.20 -15.10
CA ARG A 133 16.26 5.03 -16.18
C ARG A 133 16.04 6.47 -15.70
N THR A 134 16.48 7.43 -16.49
CA THR A 134 16.19 8.85 -16.26
C THR A 134 14.89 9.23 -16.94
N SER A 135 14.14 10.12 -16.32
CA SER A 135 12.94 10.71 -16.87
C SER A 135 12.67 12.10 -16.30
N THR A 136 11.68 12.77 -16.87
CA THR A 136 11.24 14.10 -16.46
C THR A 136 9.75 14.08 -16.22
N ALA A 137 9.31 14.66 -15.10
CA ALA A 137 7.91 14.91 -14.82
C ALA A 137 7.74 16.23 -14.06
N TYR A 138 6.55 16.81 -14.14
CA TYR A 138 6.16 18.00 -13.40
C TYR A 138 4.90 17.65 -12.62
N PHE A 139 5.01 17.69 -11.30
CA PHE A 139 3.91 17.47 -10.37
C PHE A 139 3.57 18.81 -9.73
N GLU A 140 2.46 19.37 -10.12
CA GLU A 140 2.00 20.67 -9.65
C GLU A 140 0.65 20.51 -8.98
N ARG A 141 0.53 21.00 -7.74
CA ARG A 141 -0.67 20.97 -6.91
C ARG A 141 -1.31 19.58 -6.80
N ARG A 142 -0.50 18.59 -6.45
CA ARG A 142 -0.92 17.19 -6.30
C ARG A 142 -0.49 16.63 -4.97
N ASN A 143 -1.26 15.71 -4.42
CA ASN A 143 -0.81 14.92 -3.29
C ASN A 143 0.21 13.84 -3.73
N MET A 144 0.92 13.28 -2.75
CA MET A 144 1.99 12.32 -3.03
C MET A 144 1.48 11.04 -3.67
N MET A 145 0.34 10.51 -3.22
CA MET A 145 -0.21 9.26 -3.74
C MET A 145 -0.66 9.40 -5.19
N ASP A 146 -1.33 10.49 -5.54
CA ASP A 146 -1.71 10.78 -6.93
C ASP A 146 -0.49 10.97 -7.83
N ALA A 147 0.54 11.67 -7.34
CA ALA A 147 1.76 11.88 -8.10
C ALA A 147 2.55 10.57 -8.27
N LEU A 148 2.49 9.65 -7.29
CA LEU A 148 3.16 8.36 -7.36
C LEU A 148 2.51 7.45 -8.39
N ASN A 149 1.20 7.19 -8.27
CA ASN A 149 0.47 6.26 -9.12
C ASN A 149 -1.04 6.55 -9.24
N GLY A 150 -1.48 7.80 -9.20
CA GLY A 150 -2.87 8.19 -9.39
C GLY A 150 -3.37 8.02 -10.82
N GLU A 151 -4.62 8.38 -11.04
CA GLU A 151 -5.27 8.30 -12.35
C GLU A 151 -4.79 9.40 -13.30
N ASP A 152 -4.53 10.59 -12.77
CA ASP A 152 -4.13 11.76 -13.55
C ASP A 152 -2.66 11.70 -13.97
N SER A 153 -2.41 11.88 -15.25
CA SER A 153 -1.07 11.94 -15.84
C SER A 153 -0.42 13.33 -15.65
N PRO A 154 0.91 13.42 -15.49
CA PRO A 154 1.84 12.32 -15.37
C PRO A 154 1.93 11.77 -13.93
N THR A 155 2.16 10.46 -13.80
CA THR A 155 2.53 9.85 -12.51
C THR A 155 3.99 9.38 -12.53
N PHE A 156 4.56 9.10 -11.34
CA PHE A 156 5.89 8.53 -11.24
C PHE A 156 5.97 7.19 -12.00
N ILE A 157 5.02 6.30 -11.77
CA ILE A 157 4.99 4.98 -12.42
C ILE A 157 4.87 5.09 -13.95
N GLN A 158 4.09 6.02 -14.48
CA GLN A 158 4.00 6.23 -15.92
C GLN A 158 5.33 6.72 -16.54
N ARG A 159 6.14 7.49 -15.79
CA ARG A 159 7.37 8.10 -16.29
C ARG A 159 8.60 7.25 -16.06
N TRP A 160 8.74 6.65 -14.89
CA TRP A 160 9.90 5.83 -14.54
C TRP A 160 9.60 4.32 -14.64
N GLY A 161 8.33 3.91 -14.59
CA GLY A 161 7.92 2.52 -14.49
C GLY A 161 8.15 1.98 -13.09
N GLY A 162 8.14 0.67 -12.98
CA GLY A 162 8.46 -0.03 -11.75
C GLY A 162 7.26 -0.61 -11.02
N GLU A 163 7.56 -1.28 -9.94
CA GLU A 163 6.61 -1.98 -9.06
C GLU A 163 6.74 -1.45 -7.64
N ILE A 164 5.59 -1.13 -7.03
CA ILE A 164 5.50 -0.45 -5.73
C ILE A 164 5.33 -1.47 -4.61
N LEU A 165 6.10 -1.29 -3.54
CA LEU A 165 5.89 -1.91 -2.22
C LEU A 165 5.87 -0.84 -1.14
N TYR A 166 5.10 -1.08 -0.09
CA TYR A 166 5.06 -0.24 1.09
C TYR A 166 5.80 -0.91 2.25
N ASP A 167 6.71 -0.18 2.90
CA ASP A 167 7.45 -0.59 4.09
C ASP A 167 7.31 0.51 5.15
N ASN A 168 6.20 0.51 5.85
CA ASN A 168 5.82 1.53 6.83
C ASN A 168 5.83 2.95 6.21
N TYR A 169 6.66 3.87 6.72
CA TYR A 169 6.81 5.23 6.19
C TYR A 169 7.71 5.32 4.95
N LYS A 170 8.08 4.17 4.39
CA LYS A 170 8.91 4.09 3.19
C LYS A 170 8.16 3.47 2.04
N VAL A 171 8.26 4.06 0.86
CA VAL A 171 7.86 3.44 -0.41
C VAL A 171 9.09 2.87 -1.12
N ILE A 172 8.96 1.66 -1.61
CA ILE A 172 9.99 0.98 -2.41
C ILE A 172 9.43 0.87 -3.83
N VAL A 173 10.13 1.45 -4.82
CA VAL A 173 9.74 1.37 -6.23
C VAL A 173 10.89 0.78 -7.02
N ASN A 174 10.81 -0.48 -7.32
CA ASN A 174 11.84 -1.22 -8.03
C ASN A 174 11.42 -1.53 -9.48
N GLU A 175 12.38 -1.72 -10.39
CA GLU A 175 12.08 -2.16 -11.76
C GLU A 175 11.22 -3.42 -11.76
N ARG A 176 11.48 -4.32 -10.81
CA ARG A 176 10.72 -5.54 -10.57
C ARG A 176 10.84 -5.94 -9.10
N VAL A 177 9.73 -6.29 -8.49
CA VAL A 177 9.65 -6.78 -7.09
C VAL A 177 9.83 -8.29 -7.05
N GLY A 178 9.23 -9.00 -8.00
CA GLY A 178 9.38 -10.44 -8.13
C GLY A 178 10.73 -10.86 -8.72
N GLY A 179 11.11 -12.10 -8.48
CA GLY A 179 12.31 -12.73 -9.04
C GLY A 179 11.98 -14.04 -9.74
N ASP A 180 12.92 -14.51 -10.57
CA ASP A 180 12.87 -15.86 -11.08
C ASP A 180 13.46 -16.82 -10.04
N TYR A 181 12.58 -17.49 -9.30
CA TYR A 181 12.95 -18.47 -8.28
C TYR A 181 12.99 -19.90 -8.82
N GLY A 182 12.98 -20.08 -10.15
CA GLY A 182 12.98 -21.38 -10.81
C GLY A 182 11.66 -22.14 -10.67
N ALA A 183 10.57 -21.47 -10.26
CA ALA A 183 9.24 -22.08 -10.25
C ALA A 183 8.75 -22.19 -11.71
N GLU A 184 8.39 -23.40 -12.13
CA GLU A 184 7.92 -23.68 -13.49
C GLU A 184 6.53 -24.29 -13.45
N VAL A 185 5.60 -23.67 -14.18
CA VAL A 185 4.24 -24.20 -14.37
C VAL A 185 4.22 -25.02 -15.64
N ARG A 186 3.94 -26.32 -15.50
CA ARG A 186 3.89 -27.25 -16.64
C ARG A 186 2.51 -27.89 -16.75
N TYR A 187 1.97 -27.86 -17.96
CA TYR A 187 0.71 -28.54 -18.27
C TYR A 187 0.80 -30.04 -17.93
N ARG A 188 -0.23 -30.58 -17.31
CA ARG A 188 -0.34 -31.95 -16.80
C ARG A 188 0.64 -32.33 -15.67
N LYS A 189 1.38 -31.37 -15.10
CA LYS A 189 2.27 -31.65 -13.95
C LYS A 189 1.82 -30.92 -12.70
N ASN A 190 1.61 -29.61 -12.79
CA ASN A 190 1.20 -28.73 -11.70
C ASN A 190 0.23 -27.63 -12.15
N MET A 191 -0.46 -27.89 -13.28
CA MET A 191 -1.50 -27.02 -13.82
C MET A 191 -2.71 -27.88 -14.14
N ASP A 192 -3.86 -27.57 -13.52
CA ASP A 192 -5.12 -28.30 -13.73
C ASP A 192 -5.87 -27.83 -14.97
N GLY A 193 -5.70 -26.57 -15.36
CA GLY A 193 -6.35 -26.02 -16.54
C GLY A 193 -5.80 -24.66 -16.95
N ILE A 194 -6.06 -24.29 -18.19
CA ILE A 194 -5.82 -22.95 -18.74
C ILE A 194 -7.13 -22.48 -19.35
N GLN A 195 -7.59 -21.30 -18.97
CA GLN A 195 -8.60 -20.55 -19.67
C GLN A 195 -7.92 -19.39 -20.40
N CYS A 196 -8.12 -19.30 -21.70
CA CYS A 196 -7.62 -18.21 -22.52
C CYS A 196 -8.82 -17.46 -23.09
N GLU A 197 -8.95 -16.19 -22.76
CA GLU A 197 -9.95 -15.29 -23.33
C GLU A 197 -9.25 -14.26 -24.19
N ILE A 198 -9.71 -14.12 -25.44
CA ILE A 198 -9.19 -13.13 -26.38
C ILE A 198 -10.33 -12.15 -26.64
N SER A 199 -10.20 -10.92 -26.15
CA SER A 199 -11.13 -9.83 -26.41
C SER A 199 -10.50 -8.81 -27.37
N MET A 200 -11.27 -8.38 -28.34
CA MET A 200 -10.90 -7.33 -29.29
C MET A 200 -11.67 -6.01 -29.04
N GLU A 201 -12.40 -5.91 -27.93
CA GLU A 201 -13.27 -4.77 -27.65
C GLU A 201 -12.53 -3.41 -27.57
N ASN A 202 -11.27 -3.43 -27.22
CA ASN A 202 -10.44 -2.23 -27.05
C ASN A 202 -9.32 -2.09 -28.11
N VAL A 203 -9.44 -2.82 -29.23
CA VAL A 203 -8.44 -2.72 -30.31
C VAL A 203 -8.79 -1.57 -31.23
N VAL A 204 -8.01 -0.49 -31.17
CA VAL A 204 -8.13 0.64 -32.11
C VAL A 204 -7.27 0.35 -33.33
N THR A 205 -7.92 0.14 -34.48
CA THR A 205 -7.26 -0.17 -35.75
C THR A 205 -6.83 1.07 -36.54
N ARG A 206 -7.31 2.26 -36.16
CA ARG A 206 -6.96 3.53 -36.80
C ARG A 206 -7.02 4.69 -35.79
N ILE A 207 -5.88 5.38 -35.66
CA ILE A 207 -5.79 6.66 -34.95
C ILE A 207 -5.73 7.76 -36.01
N VAL A 208 -6.64 8.73 -35.91
CA VAL A 208 -6.69 9.89 -36.82
C VAL A 208 -6.23 11.13 -36.06
#